data_d8c56d0cdee317f78beffe1102af73aa
#
_entry.id   d8c56d0cdee317f78beffe1102af73aa
#
_cell.length_a   1.000
_cell.length_b   1.000
_cell.length_c   1.000
_cell.angle_alpha   90.00
_cell.angle_beta   90.00
_cell.angle_gamma   90.00
#
_symmetry.space_group_name_H-M   'P 1'
#
loop_
_entity.id
_entity.type
_entity.pdbx_description
1 polymer ?
#
loop_
_entity_poly.entity_id
_entity_poly.type
_entity_poly.pdbx_seq_one_letter_code
_entity_poly.pdbx_strand_id
1 'polypeptide(L)'
;MSYAVTVKDVPAIHAAVVRRQATIDIVGPVVRGGFAVLMAAVLKQGAAPAGPPFLVTFGEPSAEHPMDLELGVPVGSPFPDTGDVFGRDVEGGAVAATVHHGSYAGIGAAYAALTAWIAEHGHTIAGPPREVYVTDPGSVATPADNVTEIWFPIA
;
A
#
# COMPACT_ATOMS: atom_id res chain seq x y z
N MET A 1 -9.22 -9.95 18.91
CA MET A 1 -9.85 -9.17 17.81
C MET A 1 -9.75 -9.98 16.53
N SER A 2 -10.84 -10.15 15.85
CA SER A 2 -10.87 -10.88 14.59
C SER A 2 -10.86 -9.93 13.41
N TYR A 3 -10.29 -10.38 12.30
CA TYR A 3 -10.25 -9.65 11.03
C TYR A 3 -11.15 -10.35 10.02
N ALA A 4 -12.09 -9.63 9.45
CA ALA A 4 -12.90 -10.15 8.36
C ALA A 4 -12.10 -10.08 7.05
N VAL A 5 -12.10 -11.18 6.30
CA VAL A 5 -11.39 -11.27 5.02
C VAL A 5 -12.41 -11.41 3.90
N THR A 6 -12.23 -10.63 2.85
CA THR A 6 -13.05 -10.71 1.64
C THR A 6 -12.17 -10.95 0.43
N VAL A 7 -12.70 -11.67 -0.55
CA VAL A 7 -12.08 -11.80 -1.88
C VAL A 7 -12.82 -10.86 -2.81
N LYS A 8 -12.06 -10.03 -3.53
CA LYS A 8 -12.65 -9.11 -4.49
C LYS A 8 -11.77 -8.95 -5.72
N ASP A 9 -12.37 -8.57 -6.82
CA ASP A 9 -11.63 -8.16 -8.01
C ASP A 9 -11.41 -6.66 -7.98
N VAL A 10 -10.16 -6.26 -8.21
CA VAL A 10 -9.80 -4.84 -8.26
C VAL A 10 -9.43 -4.47 -9.69
N PRO A 11 -9.78 -3.25 -10.14
CA PRO A 11 -9.48 -2.83 -11.51
C PRO A 11 -8.00 -2.52 -11.69
N ALA A 12 -7.53 -2.59 -12.93
CA ALA A 12 -6.26 -2.00 -13.31
C ALA A 12 -6.34 -0.47 -13.18
N ILE A 13 -5.26 0.14 -12.75
CA ILE A 13 -5.19 1.59 -12.55
C ILE A 13 -3.93 2.18 -13.16
N HIS A 14 -4.00 3.47 -13.52
CA HIS A 14 -2.81 4.27 -13.73
C HIS A 14 -2.36 4.83 -12.38
N ALA A 15 -1.06 4.84 -12.13
CA ALA A 15 -0.53 5.37 -10.87
C ALA A 15 0.71 6.22 -11.13
N ALA A 16 0.92 7.19 -10.26
CA ALA A 16 2.22 7.84 -10.09
C ALA A 16 2.91 7.12 -8.93
N VAL A 17 4.16 6.74 -9.10
CA VAL A 17 4.88 5.95 -8.11
C VAL A 17 6.27 6.49 -7.86
N VAL A 18 6.78 6.23 -6.66
CA VAL A 18 8.17 6.47 -6.29
C VAL A 18 8.68 5.24 -5.55
N ARG A 19 9.94 4.87 -5.81
CA ARG A 19 10.56 3.73 -5.15
C ARG A 19 11.50 4.18 -4.05
N ARG A 20 11.51 3.42 -2.96
CA ARG A 20 12.33 3.67 -1.80
C ARG A 20 12.82 2.34 -1.23
N GLN A 21 13.81 2.42 -0.36
CA GLN A 21 14.30 1.27 0.42
C GLN A 21 14.34 1.66 1.88
N ALA A 22 13.99 0.72 2.76
CA ALA A 22 14.02 0.95 4.19
C ALA A 22 14.13 -0.36 4.95
N THR A 23 14.90 -0.33 6.04
CA THR A 23 14.80 -1.36 7.07
C THR A 23 13.57 -1.09 7.93
N ILE A 24 13.13 -2.09 8.70
CA ILE A 24 11.86 -1.98 9.44
C ILE A 24 11.88 -0.85 10.49
N ASP A 25 13.05 -0.53 11.02
CA ASP A 25 13.20 0.51 12.03
C ASP A 25 13.05 1.94 11.49
N ILE A 26 13.24 2.14 10.18
CA ILE A 26 13.14 3.46 9.55
C ILE A 26 12.02 3.55 8.49
N VAL A 27 11.23 2.49 8.34
CA VAL A 27 10.18 2.46 7.28
C VAL A 27 9.17 3.61 7.41
N GLY A 28 8.78 3.97 8.62
CA GLY A 28 7.82 5.06 8.84
C GLY A 28 8.28 6.39 8.27
N PRO A 29 9.45 6.92 8.68
CA PRO A 29 9.99 8.16 8.10
C PRO A 29 10.21 8.08 6.58
N VAL A 30 10.70 6.96 6.07
CA VAL A 30 10.93 6.78 4.62
C VAL A 30 9.63 6.84 3.84
N VAL A 31 8.58 6.21 4.33
CA VAL A 31 7.25 6.22 3.70
C VAL A 31 6.66 7.64 3.71
N ARG A 32 6.72 8.34 4.86
CA ARG A 32 6.23 9.72 4.94
C ARG A 32 6.94 10.65 3.96
N GLY A 33 8.27 10.58 3.93
CA GLY A 33 9.07 11.38 3.01
C GLY A 33 8.81 11.05 1.55
N GLY A 34 8.65 9.78 1.23
CA GLY A 34 8.34 9.32 -0.11
C GLY A 34 6.97 9.81 -0.60
N PHE A 35 5.96 9.76 0.24
CA PHE A 35 4.64 10.29 -0.12
C PHE A 35 4.65 11.80 -0.29
N ALA A 36 5.44 12.53 0.48
CA ALA A 36 5.59 13.98 0.29
C ALA A 36 6.16 14.29 -1.10
N VAL A 37 7.19 13.59 -1.52
CA VAL A 37 7.79 13.73 -2.86
C VAL A 37 6.77 13.36 -3.94
N LEU A 38 6.07 12.26 -3.75
CA LEU A 38 5.07 11.77 -4.70
C LEU A 38 3.94 12.78 -4.91
N MET A 39 3.35 13.27 -3.84
CA MET A 39 2.24 14.20 -3.91
C MET A 39 2.65 15.54 -4.50
N ALA A 40 3.86 16.02 -4.19
CA ALA A 40 4.39 17.23 -4.80
C ALA A 40 4.52 17.10 -6.32
N ALA A 41 5.00 15.96 -6.80
CA ALA A 41 5.11 15.68 -8.24
C ALA A 41 3.74 15.61 -8.92
N VAL A 42 2.77 14.98 -8.28
CA VAL A 42 1.39 14.88 -8.81
C VAL A 42 0.78 16.28 -8.96
N LEU A 43 0.90 17.12 -7.94
CA LEU A 43 0.39 18.49 -7.98
C LEU A 43 1.09 19.32 -9.05
N LYS A 44 2.41 19.20 -9.17
CA LYS A 44 3.20 19.92 -10.17
C LYS A 44 2.79 19.60 -11.60
N GLN A 45 2.37 18.37 -11.86
CA GLN A 45 1.90 17.94 -13.19
C GLN A 45 0.44 18.31 -13.43
N GLY A 46 -0.23 18.94 -12.50
CA GLY A 46 -1.65 19.27 -12.62
C GLY A 46 -2.57 18.06 -12.53
N ALA A 47 -2.07 16.93 -12.07
CA ALA A 47 -2.85 15.73 -11.85
C ALA A 47 -3.54 15.77 -10.48
N ALA A 48 -4.53 14.91 -10.31
CA ALA A 48 -5.22 14.75 -9.03
C ALA A 48 -5.30 13.27 -8.67
N PRO A 49 -5.22 12.94 -7.37
CA PRO A 49 -5.45 11.55 -6.95
C PRO A 49 -6.83 11.06 -7.38
N ALA A 50 -6.87 9.86 -7.94
CA ALA A 50 -8.12 9.20 -8.36
C ALA A 50 -8.55 8.10 -7.37
N GLY A 51 -7.81 7.94 -6.28
CA GLY A 51 -8.08 6.99 -5.24
C GLY A 51 -7.08 7.13 -4.10
N PRO A 52 -7.20 6.29 -3.05
CA PRO A 52 -6.30 6.37 -1.91
C PRO A 52 -4.87 5.97 -2.27
N PRO A 53 -3.87 6.57 -1.60
CA PRO A 53 -2.47 6.18 -1.79
C PRO A 53 -2.22 4.78 -1.27
N PHE A 54 -1.18 4.15 -1.79
CA PHE A 54 -0.86 2.77 -1.43
C PHE A 54 0.64 2.54 -1.33
N LEU A 55 1.00 1.47 -0.61
CA LEU A 55 2.36 0.99 -0.46
C LEU A 55 2.42 -0.48 -0.85
N VAL A 56 3.35 -0.82 -1.73
CA VAL A 56 3.69 -2.21 -2.04
C VAL A 56 5.04 -2.52 -1.43
N THR A 57 5.12 -3.60 -0.65
CA THR A 57 6.35 -4.03 0.00
C THR A 57 6.87 -5.30 -0.68
N PHE A 58 8.11 -5.26 -1.13
CA PHE A 58 8.77 -6.41 -1.74
C PHE A 58 9.76 -7.00 -0.74
N GLY A 59 9.62 -8.30 -0.48
CA GLY A 59 10.47 -9.00 0.47
C GLY A 59 9.95 -8.98 1.90
N GLU A 60 10.71 -9.55 2.81
CA GLU A 60 10.33 -9.67 4.21
C GLU A 60 10.83 -8.49 5.03
N PRO A 61 10.05 -8.03 6.03
CA PRO A 61 10.53 -7.00 6.95
C PRO A 61 11.80 -7.46 7.67
N SER A 62 12.80 -6.58 7.71
CA SER A 62 14.08 -6.88 8.33
C SER A 62 14.69 -5.62 8.93
N ALA A 63 15.37 -5.77 10.09
CA ALA A 63 16.16 -4.71 10.69
C ALA A 63 17.57 -4.63 10.08
N GLU A 64 18.00 -5.67 9.38
CA GLU A 64 19.36 -5.79 8.85
C GLU A 64 19.43 -5.53 7.34
N HIS A 65 18.37 -5.86 6.61
CA HIS A 65 18.31 -5.75 5.15
C HIS A 65 17.16 -4.85 4.75
N PRO A 66 17.40 -3.82 3.94
CA PRO A 66 16.31 -2.94 3.49
C PRO A 66 15.34 -3.67 2.58
N MET A 67 14.06 -3.38 2.76
CA MET A 67 12.99 -3.80 1.86
C MET A 67 12.90 -2.83 0.70
N ASP A 68 12.53 -3.33 -0.47
CA ASP A 68 12.12 -2.47 -1.57
C ASP A 68 10.66 -2.07 -1.40
N LEU A 69 10.39 -0.79 -1.52
CA LEU A 69 9.07 -0.20 -1.35
C LEU A 69 8.66 0.54 -2.61
N GLU A 70 7.40 0.40 -2.99
CA GLU A 70 6.81 1.21 -4.05
C GLU A 70 5.62 1.96 -3.47
N LEU A 71 5.75 3.28 -3.40
CA LEU A 71 4.70 4.17 -2.95
C LEU A 71 3.97 4.70 -4.17
N GLY A 72 2.64 4.64 -4.16
CA GLY A 72 1.86 5.04 -5.31
C GLY A 72 0.60 5.80 -4.94
N VAL A 73 0.09 6.53 -5.90
CA VAL A 73 -1.24 7.13 -5.84
C VAL A 73 -1.92 6.91 -7.18
N PRO A 74 -3.18 6.42 -7.19
CA PRO A 74 -3.93 6.30 -8.42
C PRO A 74 -4.15 7.67 -9.06
N VAL A 75 -4.04 7.72 -10.39
CA VAL A 75 -4.30 8.93 -11.18
C VAL A 75 -5.24 8.57 -12.34
N GLY A 76 -5.91 9.56 -12.90
CA GLY A 76 -6.95 9.32 -13.91
C GLY A 76 -6.45 9.01 -15.31
N SER A 77 -5.16 9.25 -15.59
CA SER A 77 -4.54 9.06 -16.90
C SER A 77 -3.07 8.72 -16.74
N PRO A 78 -2.38 8.20 -17.77
CA PRO A 78 -0.96 7.89 -17.67
C PRO A 78 -0.15 9.10 -17.17
N PHE A 79 0.72 8.85 -16.21
CA PHE A 79 1.52 9.89 -15.55
C PHE A 79 2.89 9.98 -16.21
N PRO A 80 3.39 11.16 -16.57
CA PRO A 80 4.71 11.31 -17.17
C PRO A 80 5.82 11.13 -16.13
N ASP A 81 6.95 10.59 -16.55
CA ASP A 81 8.10 10.46 -15.67
C ASP A 81 8.68 11.83 -15.34
N THR A 82 8.89 12.07 -14.04
CA THR A 82 9.44 13.33 -13.55
C THR A 82 10.44 13.06 -12.42
N GLY A 83 11.71 12.99 -12.73
CA GLY A 83 12.75 12.70 -11.73
C GLY A 83 12.55 11.31 -11.12
N ASP A 84 12.40 11.26 -9.80
CA ASP A 84 12.19 10.01 -9.06
C ASP A 84 10.78 9.46 -9.18
N VAL A 85 9.82 10.28 -9.59
CA VAL A 85 8.42 9.87 -9.72
C VAL A 85 8.14 9.50 -11.17
N PHE A 86 7.53 8.35 -11.37
CA PHE A 86 7.21 7.86 -12.71
C PHE A 86 5.81 7.29 -12.78
N GLY A 87 5.29 7.20 -14.00
CA GLY A 87 4.00 6.59 -14.26
C GLY A 87 4.11 5.08 -14.36
N ARG A 88 3.09 4.39 -13.87
CA ARG A 88 3.01 2.94 -13.94
C ARG A 88 1.56 2.50 -14.07
N ASP A 89 1.34 1.51 -14.93
CA ASP A 89 0.07 0.80 -14.96
C ASP A 89 0.14 -0.35 -13.98
N VAL A 90 -0.81 -0.37 -13.04
CA VAL A 90 -0.90 -1.41 -12.00
C VAL A 90 -2.01 -2.37 -12.42
N GLU A 91 -1.66 -3.65 -12.54
CA GLU A 91 -2.61 -4.67 -12.94
C GLU A 91 -3.70 -4.84 -11.89
N GLY A 92 -4.92 -5.10 -12.36
CA GLY A 92 -6.01 -5.55 -11.53
C GLY A 92 -6.00 -7.06 -11.34
N GLY A 93 -7.01 -7.58 -10.69
CA GLY A 93 -7.20 -9.01 -10.50
C GLY A 93 -7.78 -9.33 -9.14
N ALA A 94 -7.81 -10.62 -8.82
CA ALA A 94 -8.35 -11.09 -7.56
C ALA A 94 -7.38 -10.81 -6.40
N VAL A 95 -7.92 -10.27 -5.32
CA VAL A 95 -7.18 -10.06 -4.08
C VAL A 95 -7.98 -10.58 -2.90
N ALA A 96 -7.27 -11.07 -1.88
CA ALA A 96 -7.84 -11.27 -0.55
C ALA A 96 -7.50 -10.03 0.27
N ALA A 97 -8.48 -9.47 0.93
CA ALA A 97 -8.35 -8.19 1.61
C ALA A 97 -8.91 -8.24 3.02
N THR A 98 -8.26 -7.54 3.92
CA THR A 98 -8.78 -7.26 5.25
C THR A 98 -8.60 -5.78 5.58
N VAL A 99 -9.26 -5.33 6.62
CA VAL A 99 -9.22 -3.93 7.06
C VAL A 99 -8.63 -3.89 8.47
N HIS A 100 -7.60 -3.06 8.64
CA HIS A 100 -7.01 -2.79 9.94
C HIS A 100 -7.48 -1.41 10.43
N HIS A 101 -8.07 -1.39 11.61
CA HIS A 101 -8.44 -0.16 12.29
C HIS A 101 -7.45 0.09 13.42
N GLY A 102 -6.83 1.26 13.41
CA GLY A 102 -5.92 1.64 14.46
C GLY A 102 -4.52 1.97 13.97
N SER A 103 -3.58 2.08 14.92
CA SER A 103 -2.22 2.48 14.60
C SER A 103 -1.50 1.42 13.76
N TYR A 104 -0.54 1.86 12.98
CA TYR A 104 0.29 0.97 12.16
C TYR A 104 1.13 0.02 13.00
N ALA A 105 1.37 0.32 14.27
CA ALA A 105 2.10 -0.57 15.17
C ALA A 105 1.40 -1.93 15.36
N GLY A 106 0.07 -1.98 15.22
CA GLY A 106 -0.72 -3.21 15.34
C GLY A 106 -0.98 -3.94 14.03
N ILE A 107 -0.45 -3.45 12.91
CA ILE A 107 -0.81 -3.96 11.58
C ILE A 107 -0.33 -5.40 11.33
N GLY A 108 0.69 -5.85 12.06
CA GLY A 108 1.19 -7.23 11.96
C GLY A 108 0.12 -8.29 12.24
N ALA A 109 -0.80 -8.01 13.17
CA ALA A 109 -1.90 -8.93 13.46
C ALA A 109 -2.86 -9.08 12.27
N ALA A 110 -3.10 -8.00 11.52
CA ALA A 110 -3.91 -8.04 10.32
C ALA A 110 -3.25 -8.87 9.22
N TYR A 111 -1.95 -8.72 9.03
CA TYR A 111 -1.17 -9.56 8.09
C TYR A 111 -1.25 -11.04 8.45
N ALA A 112 -1.07 -11.36 9.73
CA ALA A 112 -1.12 -12.74 10.19
C ALA A 112 -2.50 -13.37 9.96
N ALA A 113 -3.57 -12.63 10.26
CA ALA A 113 -4.94 -13.10 10.03
C ALA A 113 -5.22 -13.32 8.54
N LEU A 114 -4.77 -12.40 7.70
CA LEU A 114 -4.99 -12.47 6.26
C LEU A 114 -4.25 -13.64 5.63
N THR A 115 -2.98 -13.84 5.96
CA THR A 115 -2.20 -14.96 5.42
C THR A 115 -2.72 -16.31 5.88
N ALA A 116 -3.15 -16.42 7.14
CA ALA A 116 -3.78 -17.64 7.65
C ALA A 116 -5.07 -17.96 6.91
N TRP A 117 -5.92 -16.94 6.69
CA TRP A 117 -7.18 -17.12 5.96
C TRP A 117 -6.94 -17.60 4.52
N ILE A 118 -5.97 -17.01 3.84
CA ILE A 118 -5.61 -17.39 2.46
C ILE A 118 -5.23 -18.88 2.39
N ALA A 119 -4.36 -19.32 3.30
CA ALA A 119 -3.93 -20.72 3.36
C ALA A 119 -5.08 -21.66 3.69
N GLU A 120 -5.92 -21.30 4.66
CA GLU A 120 -7.05 -22.14 5.11
C GLU A 120 -8.12 -22.29 4.03
N HIS A 121 -8.27 -21.32 3.13
CA HIS A 121 -9.27 -21.35 2.06
C HIS A 121 -8.71 -21.83 0.73
N GLY A 122 -7.50 -22.38 0.72
CA GLY A 122 -6.92 -23.01 -0.46
C GLY A 122 -6.45 -22.07 -1.55
N HIS A 123 -6.27 -20.79 -1.22
CA HIS A 123 -5.72 -19.83 -2.16
C HIS A 123 -4.20 -19.77 -2.08
N THR A 124 -3.58 -19.29 -3.14
CA THR A 124 -2.13 -19.07 -3.21
C THR A 124 -1.85 -17.58 -3.34
N ILE A 125 -0.89 -17.08 -2.57
CA ILE A 125 -0.42 -15.69 -2.71
C ILE A 125 0.32 -15.58 -4.04
N ALA A 126 -0.12 -14.65 -4.88
CA ALA A 126 0.38 -14.49 -6.25
C ALA A 126 1.28 -13.27 -6.44
N GLY A 127 1.51 -12.48 -5.40
CA GLY A 127 2.37 -11.30 -5.49
C GLY A 127 2.54 -10.59 -4.15
N PRO A 128 3.28 -9.46 -4.14
CA PRO A 128 3.55 -8.73 -2.91
C PRO A 128 2.28 -8.09 -2.34
N PRO A 129 2.22 -7.89 -1.00
CA PRO A 129 1.09 -7.25 -0.38
C PRO A 129 1.04 -5.75 -0.69
N ARG A 130 -0.17 -5.21 -0.67
CA ARG A 130 -0.43 -3.78 -0.82
C ARG A 130 -1.18 -3.28 0.40
N GLU A 131 -0.68 -2.20 1.00
CA GLU A 131 -1.41 -1.44 2.00
C GLU A 131 -2.07 -0.26 1.32
N VAL A 132 -3.38 -0.12 1.51
CA VAL A 132 -4.16 0.98 0.94
C VAL A 132 -4.59 1.88 2.08
N TYR A 133 -4.16 3.12 2.06
CA TYR A 133 -4.39 4.07 3.15
C TYR A 133 -5.72 4.79 2.93
N VAL A 134 -6.78 4.21 3.47
CA VAL A 134 -8.14 4.74 3.33
C VAL A 134 -8.26 6.10 4.00
N THR A 135 -7.65 6.25 5.19
CA THR A 135 -7.57 7.53 5.88
C THR A 135 -6.18 8.13 5.71
N ASP A 136 -6.12 9.45 5.55
CA ASP A 136 -4.85 10.17 5.60
C ASP A 136 -4.40 10.24 7.07
N PRO A 137 -3.22 9.71 7.42
CA PRO A 137 -2.72 9.76 8.79
C PRO A 137 -2.65 11.16 9.38
N GLY A 138 -2.44 12.18 8.54
CA GLY A 138 -2.39 13.57 8.98
C GLY A 138 -3.75 14.19 9.24
N SER A 139 -4.85 13.55 8.81
CA SER A 139 -6.20 14.09 8.95
C SER A 139 -7.02 13.46 10.06
N VAL A 140 -6.54 12.36 10.67
CA VAL A 140 -7.25 11.72 11.78
C VAL A 140 -6.82 12.31 13.12
N ALA A 141 -7.75 12.35 14.08
CA ALA A 141 -7.51 12.94 15.38
C ALA A 141 -6.49 12.14 16.20
N THR A 142 -6.54 10.81 16.11
CA THR A 142 -5.62 9.91 16.80
C THR A 142 -5.24 8.75 15.89
N PRO A 143 -4.08 8.08 16.13
CA PRO A 143 -3.70 6.88 15.36
C PRO A 143 -4.75 5.76 15.42
N ALA A 144 -5.58 5.72 16.46
CA ALA A 144 -6.66 4.73 16.57
C ALA A 144 -7.74 4.90 15.50
N ASP A 145 -7.85 6.08 14.90
CA ASP A 145 -8.83 6.38 13.87
C ASP A 145 -8.34 6.03 12.45
N ASN A 146 -7.11 5.57 12.30
CA ASN A 146 -6.59 5.15 11.01
C ASN A 146 -7.31 3.92 10.48
N VAL A 147 -7.58 3.91 9.17
CA VAL A 147 -8.14 2.77 8.45
C VAL A 147 -7.19 2.42 7.32
N THR A 148 -6.69 1.19 7.33
CA THR A 148 -5.77 0.67 6.31
C THR A 148 -6.32 -0.64 5.80
N GLU A 149 -6.48 -0.77 4.47
CA GLU A 149 -6.74 -2.07 3.88
C GLU A 149 -5.43 -2.76 3.54
N ILE A 150 -5.41 -4.07 3.69
CA ILE A 150 -4.28 -4.90 3.29
C ILE A 150 -4.78 -5.88 2.24
N TRP A 151 -4.12 -5.91 1.09
CA TRP A 151 -4.46 -6.78 -0.02
C TRP A 151 -3.31 -7.70 -0.35
N PHE A 152 -3.60 -8.99 -0.53
CA PHE A 152 -2.69 -9.92 -1.19
C PHE A 152 -3.28 -10.36 -2.52
N PRO A 153 -2.56 -10.21 -3.64
CA PRO A 153 -2.96 -10.87 -4.87
C PRO A 153 -3.03 -12.37 -4.65
N ILE A 154 -4.07 -13.00 -5.17
CA ILE A 154 -4.28 -14.44 -5.02
C ILE A 154 -4.53 -15.10 -6.36
N ALA A 155 -4.19 -16.35 -6.42
CA ALA A 155 -4.45 -17.22 -7.57
C ALA A 155 -5.29 -18.44 -7.15
#